data_74cc3209ab73743329007b6bbe300dcd
#
_entry.id   74cc3209ab73743329007b6bbe300dcd
#
_cell.length_a   1.000
_cell.length_b   1.000
_cell.length_c   1.000
_cell.angle_alpha   90.00
_cell.angle_beta   90.00
_cell.angle_gamma   90.00
#
_symmetry.space_group_name_H-M   'P 1'
#
loop_
_entity.id
_entity.type
_entity.pdbx_description
1 polymer ?
#
loop_
_entity_poly.entity_id
_entity_poly.type
_entity_poly.pdbx_seq_one_letter_code
_entity_poly.pdbx_strand_id
1 'polypeptide(L)'
;MATKAIGKGKKVEIKEYVIDAQGKILGRLASEVAVILQGKNTPDYERNKVGNTKVVIKNAKGIQVTGNKENKKVYYHHTGYMGHLREETYRQVFKKDPTEVIRKAVFNMLPKNLLRQRRMNRLTIEE
;
A
#
# COMPACT_ATOMS: atom_id res chain seq x y z
N MET A 1 -43.55 -23.27 -9.94
CA MET A 1 -42.27 -22.80 -10.47
C MET A 1 -41.30 -22.65 -9.30
N ALA A 2 -40.26 -23.42 -9.28
CA ALA A 2 -39.23 -23.27 -8.27
C ALA A 2 -38.41 -22.03 -8.59
N THR A 3 -38.63 -20.95 -7.87
CA THR A 3 -37.68 -19.86 -7.83
C THR A 3 -36.38 -20.41 -7.19
N LYS A 4 -35.34 -20.56 -8.00
CA LYS A 4 -34.02 -20.80 -7.45
C LYS A 4 -33.75 -19.68 -6.42
N ALA A 5 -33.70 -20.04 -5.15
CA ALA A 5 -33.18 -19.17 -4.13
C ALA A 5 -31.79 -18.74 -4.61
N ILE A 6 -31.63 -17.46 -4.89
CA ILE A 6 -30.31 -16.86 -5.09
C ILE A 6 -29.58 -17.15 -3.80
N GLY A 7 -28.62 -18.09 -3.86
CA GLY A 7 -27.85 -18.48 -2.70
C GLY A 7 -27.35 -17.23 -2.02
N LYS A 8 -27.61 -17.10 -0.73
CA LYS A 8 -27.03 -16.04 0.11
C LYS A 8 -25.56 -16.02 -0.20
N GLY A 9 -25.11 -14.98 -0.92
CA GLY A 9 -23.70 -14.83 -1.25
C GLY A 9 -22.90 -15.06 0.02
N LYS A 10 -21.92 -15.95 -0.03
CA LYS A 10 -21.01 -16.18 1.10
C LYS A 10 -20.53 -14.81 1.55
N LYS A 11 -20.82 -14.41 2.78
CA LYS A 11 -20.24 -13.21 3.37
C LYS A 11 -18.74 -13.38 3.27
N VAL A 12 -18.13 -12.57 2.44
CA VAL A 12 -16.68 -12.54 2.28
C VAL A 12 -16.13 -11.92 3.55
N GLU A 13 -15.49 -12.72 4.39
CA GLU A 13 -14.83 -12.23 5.59
C GLU A 13 -13.56 -11.48 5.18
N ILE A 14 -13.51 -10.20 5.50
CA ILE A 14 -12.31 -9.38 5.30
C ILE A 14 -11.41 -9.61 6.52
N LYS A 15 -10.22 -10.14 6.28
CA LYS A 15 -9.19 -10.30 7.31
C LYS A 15 -8.41 -9.01 7.45
N GLU A 16 -8.36 -8.49 8.66
CA GLU A 16 -7.59 -7.30 8.99
C GLU A 16 -6.25 -7.67 9.61
N TYR A 17 -5.17 -7.07 9.09
CA TYR A 17 -3.82 -7.22 9.60
C TYR A 17 -3.34 -5.87 10.13
N VAL A 18 -2.86 -5.85 11.36
CA VAL A 18 -2.27 -4.66 11.98
C VAL A 18 -0.76 -4.83 12.04
N ILE A 19 -0.03 -3.90 11.48
CA ILE A 19 1.43 -3.91 11.42
C ILE A 19 1.97 -2.63 12.08
N ASP A 20 2.96 -2.78 12.95
CA ASP A 20 3.68 -1.66 13.54
C ASP A 20 4.89 -1.32 12.68
N ALA A 21 4.99 -0.07 12.24
CA ALA A 21 6.11 0.42 11.43
C ALA A 21 7.30 0.91 12.27
N GLN A 22 7.15 0.98 13.58
CA GLN A 22 8.20 1.45 14.49
C GLN A 22 9.50 0.66 14.31
N GLY A 23 10.57 1.34 13.93
CA GLY A 23 11.89 0.73 13.76
C GLY A 23 12.04 -0.19 12.54
N LYS A 24 11.01 -0.37 11.73
CA LYS A 24 11.09 -1.19 10.52
C LYS A 24 11.66 -0.42 9.34
N ILE A 25 12.36 -1.12 8.47
CA ILE A 25 12.90 -0.57 7.22
C ILE A 25 11.77 -0.44 6.20
N LEU A 26 11.66 0.73 5.58
CA LEU A 26 10.59 1.06 4.63
C LEU A 26 10.40 0.02 3.52
N GLY A 27 11.46 -0.36 2.83
CA GLY A 27 11.39 -1.31 1.72
C GLY A 27 10.89 -2.70 2.12
N ARG A 28 11.35 -3.19 3.25
CA ARG A 28 10.94 -4.51 3.79
C ARG A 28 9.49 -4.48 4.27
N LEU A 29 9.09 -3.43 4.97
CA LEU A 29 7.70 -3.23 5.37
C LEU A 29 6.77 -3.16 4.16
N ALA A 30 7.14 -2.40 3.14
CA ALA A 30 6.33 -2.25 1.93
C ALA A 30 6.18 -3.57 1.17
N SER A 31 7.22 -4.40 1.11
CA SER A 31 7.16 -5.74 0.51
C SER A 31 6.19 -6.66 1.25
N GLU A 32 6.24 -6.67 2.58
CA GLU A 32 5.35 -7.46 3.43
C GLU A 32 3.88 -7.03 3.24
N VAL A 33 3.64 -5.74 3.28
CA VAL A 33 2.29 -5.15 3.09
C VAL A 33 1.75 -5.46 1.70
N ALA A 34 2.57 -5.35 0.65
CA ALA A 34 2.16 -5.64 -0.71
C ALA A 34 1.73 -7.10 -0.90
N VAL A 35 2.44 -8.04 -0.29
CA VAL A 35 2.08 -9.48 -0.30
C VAL A 35 0.73 -9.70 0.38
N ILE A 36 0.49 -9.08 1.52
CA ILE A 36 -0.76 -9.21 2.27
C ILE A 36 -1.93 -8.58 1.48
N LEU A 37 -1.74 -7.39 0.91
CA LEU A 37 -2.78 -6.71 0.12
C LEU A 37 -3.19 -7.47 -1.13
N GLN A 38 -2.26 -8.21 -1.74
CA GLN A 38 -2.56 -9.10 -2.87
C GLN A 38 -3.30 -10.36 -2.44
N GLY A 39 -3.25 -10.71 -1.16
CA GLY A 39 -3.82 -11.95 -0.63
C GLY A 39 -2.96 -13.18 -0.87
N LYS A 40 -1.68 -13.04 -1.21
CA LYS A 40 -0.75 -14.16 -1.47
C LYS A 40 -0.50 -15.05 -0.25
N ASN A 41 -0.76 -14.56 0.94
CA ASN A 41 -0.66 -15.30 2.18
C ASN A 41 -1.88 -16.21 2.46
N THR A 42 -2.88 -16.18 1.61
CA THR A 42 -4.08 -17.02 1.72
C THR A 42 -4.10 -18.08 0.61
N PRO A 43 -4.67 -19.29 0.84
CA PRO A 43 -4.76 -20.32 -0.20
C PRO A 43 -5.72 -19.96 -1.34
N ASP A 44 -6.63 -19.00 -1.11
CA ASP A 44 -7.63 -18.54 -2.09
C ASP A 44 -7.09 -17.46 -3.03
N TYR A 45 -5.77 -17.29 -3.10
CA TYR A 45 -5.15 -16.27 -3.95
C TYR A 45 -5.45 -16.50 -5.44
N GLU A 46 -5.96 -15.47 -6.09
CA GLU A 46 -6.14 -15.40 -7.55
C GLU A 46 -5.63 -14.05 -8.07
N ARG A 47 -4.92 -14.08 -9.19
CA ARG A 47 -4.33 -12.86 -9.78
C ARG A 47 -5.37 -11.84 -10.23
N ASN A 48 -6.54 -12.30 -10.66
CA ASN A 48 -7.63 -11.48 -11.18
C ASN A 48 -8.59 -10.96 -10.11
N LYS A 49 -8.35 -11.27 -8.85
CA LYS A 49 -9.18 -10.83 -7.71
C LYS A 49 -8.40 -9.93 -6.77
N VAL A 50 -9.10 -8.97 -6.18
CA VAL A 50 -8.50 -8.03 -5.21
C VAL A 50 -8.03 -8.72 -3.94
N GLY A 51 -8.62 -9.87 -3.58
CA GLY A 51 -8.39 -10.52 -2.29
C GLY A 51 -9.28 -9.93 -1.19
N ASN A 52 -9.24 -10.55 -0.01
CA ASN A 52 -10.11 -10.22 1.13
C ASN A 52 -9.30 -9.78 2.35
N THR A 53 -8.25 -9.02 2.12
CA THR A 53 -7.35 -8.57 3.18
C THR A 53 -7.35 -7.05 3.28
N LYS A 54 -7.30 -6.55 4.51
CA LYS A 54 -7.14 -5.14 4.84
C LYS A 54 -5.90 -5.02 5.73
N VAL A 55 -5.11 -4.00 5.51
CA VAL A 55 -3.89 -3.74 6.29
C VAL A 55 -3.99 -2.39 6.97
N VAL A 56 -3.68 -2.35 8.25
CA VAL A 56 -3.53 -1.13 9.03
C VAL A 56 -2.08 -1.03 9.51
N ILE A 57 -1.41 0.04 9.15
CA ILE A 57 -0.04 0.34 9.58
C ILE A 57 -0.10 1.41 10.65
N LYS A 58 0.53 1.17 11.78
CA LYS A 58 0.63 2.12 12.90
C LYS A 58 2.05 2.64 13.06
N ASN A 59 2.18 3.80 13.68
CA ASN A 59 3.48 4.43 13.97
C ASN A 59 4.31 4.72 12.72
N ALA A 60 3.70 5.29 11.69
CA ALA A 60 4.37 5.62 10.44
C ALA A 60 5.59 6.55 10.63
N LYS A 61 5.58 7.40 11.64
CA LYS A 61 6.70 8.29 11.97
C LYS A 61 7.98 7.56 12.41
N GLY A 62 7.83 6.35 12.91
CA GLY A 62 8.96 5.52 13.37
C GLY A 62 9.64 4.71 12.28
N ILE A 63 9.26 4.86 11.03
CA ILE A 63 9.84 4.09 9.92
C ILE A 63 11.26 4.57 9.63
N GLN A 64 12.13 3.63 9.27
CA GLN A 64 13.53 3.90 8.95
C GLN A 64 13.85 3.58 7.49
N VAL A 65 14.84 4.25 6.95
CA VAL A 65 15.45 3.95 5.65
C VAL A 65 16.94 3.71 5.82
N THR A 66 17.51 2.84 4.98
CA THR A 66 18.92 2.49 5.03
C THR A 66 19.76 3.36 4.11
N GLY A 67 21.07 3.50 4.43
CA GLY A 67 22.00 4.28 3.65
C GLY A 67 21.68 5.78 3.65
N ASN A 68 21.99 6.45 2.56
CA ASN A 68 21.77 7.90 2.39
C ASN A 68 20.43 8.26 1.73
N LYS A 69 19.45 7.37 1.75
CA LYS A 69 18.15 7.61 1.09
C LYS A 69 17.43 8.83 1.64
N GLU A 70 17.57 9.13 2.93
CA GLU A 70 16.98 10.33 3.54
C GLU A 70 17.40 11.63 2.84
N ASN A 71 18.64 11.69 2.38
CA ASN A 71 19.21 12.88 1.74
C ASN A 71 19.19 12.80 0.21
N LYS A 72 19.23 11.59 -0.37
CA LYS A 72 19.44 11.40 -1.81
C LYS A 72 18.18 10.99 -2.57
N LYS A 73 17.20 10.34 -1.90
CA LYS A 73 15.99 9.92 -2.58
C LYS A 73 15.14 11.13 -2.97
N VAL A 74 14.79 11.20 -4.24
CA VAL A 74 13.97 12.26 -4.81
C VAL A 74 12.71 11.66 -5.41
N TYR A 75 11.55 12.28 -5.13
CA TYR A 75 10.27 11.95 -5.74
C TYR A 75 9.97 12.94 -6.86
N TYR A 76 9.68 12.43 -8.04
CA TYR A 76 9.40 13.24 -9.23
C TYR A 76 7.91 13.14 -9.57
N HIS A 77 7.33 14.27 -9.94
CA HIS A 77 6.03 14.32 -10.58
C HIS A 77 5.97 15.47 -11.59
N HIS A 78 5.16 15.32 -12.61
CA HIS A 78 5.00 16.31 -13.67
C HIS A 78 3.62 16.95 -13.56
N THR A 79 3.57 18.30 -13.68
CA THR A 79 2.29 19.05 -13.57
C THR A 79 1.41 18.96 -14.82
N GLY A 80 1.91 18.38 -15.92
CA GLY A 80 1.23 18.33 -17.21
C GLY A 80 1.55 19.50 -18.13
N TYR A 81 2.20 20.55 -17.63
CA TYR A 81 2.69 21.68 -18.44
C TYR A 81 4.14 21.45 -18.89
N MET A 82 4.47 21.94 -20.07
CA MET A 82 5.83 21.77 -20.63
C MET A 82 6.90 22.36 -19.69
N GLY A 83 7.95 21.58 -19.39
CA GLY A 83 9.07 22.00 -18.55
C GLY A 83 8.77 22.09 -17.04
N HIS A 84 7.62 21.66 -16.58
CA HIS A 84 7.23 21.71 -15.17
C HIS A 84 7.34 20.36 -14.47
N LEU A 85 8.54 19.81 -14.41
CA LEU A 85 8.88 18.67 -13.57
C LEU A 85 9.06 19.15 -12.12
N ARG A 86 8.31 18.58 -11.18
CA ARG A 86 8.44 18.85 -9.76
C ARG A 86 9.28 17.77 -9.09
N GLU A 87 10.16 18.21 -8.19
CA GLU A 87 11.06 17.34 -7.42
C GLU A 87 10.86 17.60 -5.93
N GLU A 88 10.69 16.52 -5.17
CA GLU A 88 10.63 16.59 -3.70
C GLU A 88 11.57 15.53 -3.11
N THR A 89 12.40 15.91 -2.16
CA THR A 89 13.28 14.97 -1.47
C THR A 89 12.50 14.14 -0.46
N TYR A 90 13.06 12.99 -0.09
CA TYR A 90 12.47 12.14 0.96
C TYR A 90 12.20 12.92 2.25
N ARG A 91 13.14 13.76 2.69
CA ARG A 91 12.97 14.60 3.88
C ARG A 91 11.77 15.52 3.80
N GLN A 92 11.58 16.17 2.66
CA GLN A 92 10.48 17.10 2.45
C GLN A 92 9.14 16.38 2.51
N VAL A 93 9.03 15.23 1.84
CA VAL A 93 7.81 14.42 1.84
C VAL A 93 7.53 13.86 3.23
N PHE A 94 8.53 13.32 3.91
CA PHE A 94 8.39 12.77 5.25
C PHE A 94 7.99 13.83 6.29
N LYS A 95 8.56 15.04 6.21
CA LYS A 95 8.21 16.15 7.09
C LYS A 95 6.77 16.63 6.89
N LYS A 96 6.30 16.59 5.65
CA LYS A 96 4.96 17.01 5.27
C LYS A 96 3.90 15.99 5.69
N ASP A 97 4.13 14.73 5.34
CA ASP A 97 3.25 13.60 5.64
C ASP A 97 4.05 12.28 5.63
N PRO A 98 4.38 11.71 6.80
CA PRO A 98 5.12 10.44 6.84
C PRO A 98 4.35 9.25 6.25
N THR A 99 3.02 9.30 6.22
CA THR A 99 2.20 8.24 5.64
C THR A 99 2.36 8.13 4.13
N GLU A 100 2.60 9.25 3.46
CA GLU A 100 2.76 9.31 2.00
C GLU A 100 3.98 8.52 1.51
N VAL A 101 5.06 8.51 2.28
CA VAL A 101 6.27 7.73 1.97
C VAL A 101 5.96 6.24 1.92
N ILE A 102 5.24 5.74 2.91
CA ILE A 102 4.83 4.33 2.97
C ILE A 102 3.85 4.01 1.84
N ARG A 103 2.88 4.87 1.60
CA ARG A 103 1.89 4.72 0.53
C ARG A 103 2.54 4.60 -0.84
N LYS A 104 3.47 5.47 -1.16
CA LYS A 104 4.22 5.42 -2.43
C LYS A 104 5.06 4.15 -2.57
N ALA A 105 5.71 3.71 -1.50
CA ALA A 105 6.49 2.49 -1.51
C ALA A 105 5.62 1.25 -1.78
N VAL A 106 4.50 1.11 -1.11
CA VAL A 106 3.55 0.00 -1.30
C VAL A 106 2.94 0.04 -2.70
N PHE A 107 2.55 1.20 -3.17
CA PHE A 107 1.97 1.38 -4.50
C PHE A 107 2.91 0.91 -5.61
N ASN A 108 4.20 1.22 -5.52
CA ASN A 108 5.20 0.80 -6.49
C ASN A 108 5.53 -0.69 -6.42
N MET A 109 5.30 -1.34 -5.27
CA MET A 109 5.52 -2.79 -5.09
C MET A 109 4.32 -3.64 -5.48
N LEU A 110 3.14 -3.05 -5.63
CA LEU A 110 1.97 -3.75 -6.13
C LEU A 110 2.05 -3.94 -7.66
N PRO A 111 1.47 -5.02 -8.21
CA PRO A 111 1.41 -5.20 -9.66
C PRO A 111 0.73 -4.02 -10.35
N LYS A 112 1.29 -3.57 -11.48
CA LYS A 112 0.76 -2.46 -12.27
C LYS A 112 -0.44 -2.91 -13.12
N ASN A 113 -1.61 -2.99 -12.50
CA ASN A 113 -2.87 -3.37 -13.14
C ASN A 113 -4.03 -2.55 -12.58
N LEU A 114 -5.24 -2.77 -13.09
CA LEU A 114 -6.45 -2.05 -12.64
C LEU A 114 -6.82 -2.35 -11.18
N LEU A 115 -6.38 -3.48 -10.63
CA LEU A 115 -6.67 -3.88 -9.26
C LEU A 115 -5.80 -3.13 -8.24
N ARG A 116 -4.70 -2.53 -8.66
CA ARG A 116 -3.77 -1.83 -7.78
C ARG A 116 -4.46 -0.76 -6.94
N GLN A 117 -5.27 0.08 -7.57
CA GLN A 117 -6.00 1.13 -6.85
C GLN A 117 -6.99 0.56 -5.84
N ARG A 118 -7.68 -0.51 -6.17
CA ARG A 118 -8.62 -1.18 -5.27
C ARG A 118 -7.90 -1.80 -4.07
N ARG A 119 -6.71 -2.36 -4.29
CA ARG A 119 -5.85 -2.88 -3.22
C ARG A 119 -5.34 -1.77 -2.31
N MET A 120 -4.94 -0.63 -2.87
CA MET A 120 -4.52 0.54 -2.10
C MET A 120 -5.63 1.11 -1.22
N ASN A 121 -6.88 1.04 -1.66
CA ASN A 121 -8.03 1.50 -0.86
C ASN A 121 -8.22 0.68 0.43
N ARG A 122 -7.63 -0.51 0.51
CA ARG A 122 -7.65 -1.37 1.71
C ARG A 122 -6.46 -1.17 2.64
N LEU A 123 -5.59 -0.25 2.31
CA LEU A 123 -4.47 0.14 3.14
C LEU A 123 -4.84 1.39 3.95
N THR A 124 -4.73 1.28 5.27
CA THR A 124 -4.87 2.42 6.19
C THR A 124 -3.53 2.63 6.89
N ILE A 125 -3.05 3.85 6.91
CA ILE A 125 -1.78 4.21 7.55
C ILE A 125 -2.07 5.26 8.62
N GLU A 126 -1.66 4.98 9.83
CA GLU A 126 -1.76 5.87 10.98
C GLU A 126 -0.37 6.38 11.38
N GLU A 127 -0.28 7.68 11.75
CA GLU A 127 0.98 8.30 12.19
C GLU A 127 1.55 7.75 13.49
#